data_58c8d5d2d04a6659ecac5fabd9e4cab5
#
_entry.id   58c8d5d2d04a6659ecac5fabd9e4cab5
#
_cell.length_a   1.000
_cell.length_b   1.000
_cell.length_c   1.000
_cell.angle_alpha   90.00
_cell.angle_beta   90.00
_cell.angle_gamma   90.00
#
_symmetry.space_group_name_H-M   'P 1'
#
loop_
_entity.id
_entity.type
_entity.pdbx_description
1 polymer ?
#
loop_
_entity_poly.entity_id
_entity_poly.type
_entity_poly.pdbx_seq_one_letter_code
_entity_poly.pdbx_strand_id
1 'polypeptide(L)'
;MSGTGRRAALPSTAYRKPSNLSVDGLVVHAVGQGGQDHGIYDFRACPGPEAFKRELVAAFAGCASASGTWGSIATCGHYAQRLRQFLVFAASCHPPVTAVAQLTPAVWNTWTLPRPRRRQLRVVLLEIASLPGDTRARMQAQRTRATPKTSQASYSLREFTGIRAAAGRTVRSAVRRIEASTLLVQRWRAGDTPQDSPDWWWGWLLDHVSRTGELPRNTVSTTGARYFSKPVRRLLGPGGGPGALARLYPTYEEMGAAAVLLICHEGWNLSVLQTMQLPGQWPNADADTASPAIHRVNTDKPRRGPRHRHGSNNLVDLGEGSPGRALQQVLALTAQARATLEDRGRPSTSLLLGRRAKALEGGGVFADGTSAEHAIKAWSDGAGLAGGDGPLRVRARRLRRTVQVLYGGPRNNTIRIHQDVYLLRDEQVREESTDVVAAGLAEAVEHAETRVRMRLVPQATGATADDAERVAHQTGLGHGTASRVVQGALDTAVAACTDFEHSPFTPSGPCAVSFLLCLACPNAVATGRHLPRIVYLHQALDTLRSAVDTATWAADWAEHHGRVADLVRAHTTEAERAALRAQLTDHDRGLIDQMLDRRLDS
;
A
#
# COMPACT_ATOMS: atom_id res chain seq x y z
N MET A 1 5.86 -22.43 -17.96
CA MET A 1 4.61 -23.05 -18.46
C MET A 1 3.48 -22.10 -18.12
N SER A 2 3.10 -21.24 -19.05
CA SER A 2 1.97 -20.30 -18.89
C SER A 2 0.67 -21.08 -19.00
N GLY A 3 0.05 -21.37 -17.88
CA GLY A 3 -1.29 -21.90 -17.85
C GLY A 3 -2.26 -20.87 -18.40
N THR A 4 -2.76 -21.06 -19.60
CA THR A 4 -3.92 -20.35 -20.13
C THR A 4 -5.04 -20.46 -19.11
N GLY A 5 -5.35 -19.36 -18.43
CA GLY A 5 -6.43 -19.30 -17.46
C GLY A 5 -7.72 -19.81 -18.10
N ARG A 6 -8.35 -20.79 -17.47
CA ARG A 6 -9.61 -21.36 -17.94
C ARG A 6 -10.63 -20.23 -18.00
N ARG A 7 -11.15 -19.91 -19.19
CA ARG A 7 -12.26 -18.96 -19.32
C ARG A 7 -13.40 -19.47 -18.45
N ALA A 8 -13.87 -18.64 -17.52
CA ALA A 8 -15.05 -18.98 -16.74
C ALA A 8 -16.23 -19.18 -17.69
N ALA A 9 -16.90 -20.31 -17.56
CA ALA A 9 -18.12 -20.54 -18.32
C ALA A 9 -19.16 -19.48 -17.92
N LEU A 10 -19.81 -18.89 -18.90
CA LEU A 10 -20.95 -18.01 -18.63
C LEU A 10 -22.03 -18.85 -17.93
N PRO A 11 -22.69 -18.31 -16.90
CA PRO A 11 -23.79 -18.98 -16.25
C PRO A 11 -24.92 -19.23 -17.28
N SER A 12 -25.69 -20.29 -17.08
CA SER A 12 -26.85 -20.59 -17.94
C SER A 12 -27.83 -19.41 -17.94
N THR A 13 -28.66 -19.31 -19.00
CA THR A 13 -29.72 -18.30 -19.09
C THR A 13 -30.75 -18.40 -17.96
N ALA A 14 -30.85 -19.56 -17.29
CA ALA A 14 -31.68 -19.80 -16.12
C ALA A 14 -31.01 -19.39 -14.78
N TYR A 15 -29.73 -18.98 -14.79
CA TYR A 15 -29.05 -18.59 -13.57
C TYR A 15 -29.69 -17.36 -12.94
N ARG A 16 -30.17 -17.53 -11.72
CA ARG A 16 -30.61 -16.44 -10.88
C ARG A 16 -29.59 -16.26 -9.76
N LYS A 17 -29.07 -15.03 -9.67
CA LYS A 17 -28.14 -14.65 -8.59
C LYS A 17 -28.82 -14.90 -7.24
N PRO A 18 -28.17 -15.60 -6.30
CA PRO A 18 -28.72 -15.79 -4.95
C PRO A 18 -29.05 -14.44 -4.30
N SER A 19 -30.19 -14.38 -3.62
CA SER A 19 -30.54 -13.21 -2.82
C SER A 19 -29.49 -13.00 -1.73
N ASN A 20 -29.07 -11.75 -1.52
CA ASN A 20 -28.23 -11.38 -0.38
C ASN A 20 -29.05 -11.11 0.90
N LEU A 21 -30.35 -11.38 0.86
CA LEU A 21 -31.30 -11.18 1.94
C LEU A 21 -31.80 -12.54 2.44
N SER A 22 -31.85 -12.74 3.75
CA SER A 22 -32.44 -13.92 4.38
C SER A 22 -33.93 -14.07 4.06
N VAL A 23 -34.49 -15.27 4.26
CA VAL A 23 -35.90 -15.56 4.00
C VAL A 23 -36.85 -14.70 4.83
N ASP A 24 -36.48 -14.38 6.08
CA ASP A 24 -37.23 -13.48 6.96
C ASP A 24 -37.10 -12.00 6.59
N GLY A 25 -36.20 -11.66 5.65
CA GLY A 25 -35.96 -10.29 5.18
C GLY A 25 -35.23 -9.39 6.17
N LEU A 26 -34.60 -9.93 7.23
CA LEU A 26 -33.99 -9.15 8.30
C LEU A 26 -32.48 -9.35 8.47
N VAL A 27 -31.88 -10.27 7.71
CA VAL A 27 -30.42 -10.46 7.69
C VAL A 27 -29.87 -10.27 6.29
N VAL A 28 -28.83 -9.46 6.16
CA VAL A 28 -28.19 -9.17 4.87
C VAL A 28 -26.80 -9.77 4.83
N HIS A 29 -26.54 -10.57 3.80
CA HIS A 29 -25.24 -11.13 3.45
C HIS A 29 -24.58 -10.26 2.39
N ALA A 30 -23.77 -9.29 2.81
CA ALA A 30 -23.07 -8.41 1.90
C ALA A 30 -21.78 -9.07 1.39
N VAL A 31 -21.50 -8.85 0.11
CA VAL A 31 -20.28 -9.32 -0.56
C VAL A 31 -19.55 -8.10 -1.11
N GLY A 32 -18.31 -7.93 -0.73
CA GLY A 32 -17.46 -6.86 -1.25
C GLY A 32 -17.23 -6.98 -2.76
N GLN A 33 -16.83 -5.90 -3.40
CA GLN A 33 -16.65 -5.81 -4.86
C GLN A 33 -15.66 -6.83 -5.43
N GLY A 34 -14.74 -7.35 -4.61
CA GLY A 34 -13.79 -8.41 -4.98
C GLY A 34 -14.32 -9.83 -4.80
N GLY A 35 -15.54 -10.03 -4.28
CA GLY A 35 -16.14 -11.35 -4.03
C GLY A 35 -15.55 -12.14 -2.86
N GLN A 36 -14.47 -11.69 -2.25
CA GLN A 36 -13.77 -12.41 -1.17
C GLN A 36 -14.13 -11.91 0.23
N ASP A 37 -14.48 -10.62 0.35
CA ASP A 37 -14.87 -10.02 1.61
C ASP A 37 -16.36 -10.23 1.84
N HIS A 38 -16.74 -10.78 2.99
CA HIS A 38 -18.12 -11.04 3.37
C HIS A 38 -18.49 -10.32 4.66
N GLY A 39 -19.73 -9.87 4.78
CA GLY A 39 -20.28 -9.28 5.98
C GLY A 39 -21.71 -9.73 6.22
N ILE A 40 -22.05 -10.03 7.47
CA ILE A 40 -23.42 -10.40 7.87
C ILE A 40 -23.96 -9.29 8.77
N TYR A 41 -25.12 -8.78 8.42
CA TYR A 41 -25.78 -7.69 9.15
C TYR A 41 -27.18 -8.13 9.56
N ASP A 42 -27.36 -8.38 10.85
CA ASP A 42 -28.61 -8.83 11.47
C ASP A 42 -29.36 -7.63 12.07
N PHE A 43 -30.63 -7.46 11.72
CA PHE A 43 -31.52 -6.41 12.18
C PHE A 43 -32.73 -6.96 12.98
N ARG A 44 -32.77 -8.25 13.27
CA ARG A 44 -33.89 -8.89 13.99
C ARG A 44 -34.13 -8.27 15.35
N ALA A 45 -33.05 -8.04 16.11
CA ALA A 45 -33.12 -7.44 17.45
C ALA A 45 -33.43 -5.92 17.45
N CYS A 46 -33.51 -5.27 16.29
CA CYS A 46 -33.85 -3.84 16.23
C CYS A 46 -35.32 -3.61 16.55
N PRO A 47 -35.68 -2.49 17.23
CA PRO A 47 -37.08 -2.16 17.55
C PRO A 47 -37.86 -1.78 16.30
N GLY A 48 -39.19 -1.89 16.41
CA GLY A 48 -40.18 -1.51 15.39
C GLY A 48 -40.86 -2.70 14.72
N PRO A 49 -41.96 -2.46 14.00
CA PRO A 49 -42.71 -3.49 13.28
C PRO A 49 -41.86 -4.19 12.22
N GLU A 50 -42.06 -5.48 12.04
CA GLU A 50 -41.29 -6.26 11.09
C GLU A 50 -41.41 -5.78 9.64
N ALA A 51 -42.63 -5.37 9.21
CA ALA A 51 -42.87 -4.83 7.89
C ALA A 51 -42.00 -3.58 7.61
N PHE A 52 -41.92 -2.66 8.58
CA PHE A 52 -41.08 -1.48 8.50
C PHE A 52 -39.58 -1.83 8.45
N LYS A 53 -39.14 -2.76 9.28
CA LYS A 53 -37.76 -3.25 9.27
C LYS A 53 -37.43 -3.88 7.92
N ARG A 54 -38.28 -4.78 7.40
CA ARG A 54 -38.05 -5.47 6.11
C ARG A 54 -37.91 -4.48 4.95
N GLU A 55 -38.73 -3.44 4.89
CA GLU A 55 -38.64 -2.44 3.83
C GLU A 55 -37.31 -1.68 3.85
N LEU A 56 -36.86 -1.25 5.02
CA LEU A 56 -35.57 -0.58 5.20
C LEU A 56 -34.38 -1.49 4.95
N VAL A 57 -34.45 -2.75 5.39
CA VAL A 57 -33.39 -3.74 5.23
C VAL A 57 -33.28 -4.18 3.77
N ALA A 58 -34.41 -4.27 3.03
CA ALA A 58 -34.41 -4.57 1.60
C ALA A 58 -33.66 -3.47 0.79
N ALA A 59 -33.92 -2.19 1.09
CA ALA A 59 -33.20 -1.08 0.48
C ALA A 59 -31.70 -1.10 0.82
N PHE A 60 -31.37 -1.40 2.07
CA PHE A 60 -29.98 -1.60 2.49
C PHE A 60 -29.33 -2.78 1.74
N ALA A 61 -30.02 -3.90 1.58
CA ALA A 61 -29.55 -5.08 0.85
C ALA A 61 -29.27 -4.76 -0.64
N GLY A 62 -30.13 -3.94 -1.26
CA GLY A 62 -29.91 -3.43 -2.61
C GLY A 62 -28.61 -2.68 -2.76
N CYS A 63 -28.34 -1.74 -1.85
CA CYS A 63 -27.06 -0.98 -1.83
C CYS A 63 -25.83 -1.87 -1.52
N ALA A 64 -26.01 -2.89 -0.68
CA ALA A 64 -24.93 -3.80 -0.23
C ALA A 64 -24.74 -5.01 -1.16
N SER A 65 -25.49 -5.10 -2.26
CA SER A 65 -25.36 -6.18 -3.24
C SER A 65 -24.09 -6.02 -4.08
N ALA A 66 -23.64 -7.08 -4.74
CA ALA A 66 -22.46 -7.02 -5.61
C ALA A 66 -22.63 -6.08 -6.83
N SER A 67 -23.88 -5.76 -7.21
CA SER A 67 -24.23 -4.73 -8.20
C SER A 67 -24.63 -3.40 -7.58
N GLY A 68 -24.60 -3.30 -6.24
CA GLY A 68 -24.97 -2.12 -5.49
C GLY A 68 -23.89 -1.06 -5.48
N THR A 69 -24.20 0.08 -4.86
CA THR A 69 -23.31 1.25 -4.81
C THR A 69 -22.13 1.10 -3.84
N TRP A 70 -22.15 0.12 -2.93
CA TRP A 70 -21.13 -0.03 -1.89
C TRP A 70 -20.15 -1.16 -2.19
N GLY A 71 -18.94 -0.78 -2.57
CA GLY A 71 -17.89 -1.73 -2.92
C GLY A 71 -17.14 -2.38 -1.73
N SER A 72 -17.33 -1.91 -0.49
CA SER A 72 -16.57 -2.42 0.66
C SER A 72 -17.46 -2.80 1.85
N ILE A 73 -17.10 -3.89 2.51
CA ILE A 73 -17.77 -4.37 3.74
C ILE A 73 -17.71 -3.33 4.87
N ALA A 74 -16.62 -2.57 4.97
CA ALA A 74 -16.54 -1.46 5.94
C ALA A 74 -17.61 -0.39 5.69
N THR A 75 -17.91 -0.07 4.43
CA THR A 75 -18.99 0.84 4.06
C THR A 75 -20.35 0.25 4.46
N CYS A 76 -20.60 -1.02 4.13
CA CYS A 76 -21.82 -1.72 4.53
C CYS A 76 -21.99 -1.70 6.06
N GLY A 77 -20.94 -1.99 6.84
CA GLY A 77 -20.95 -1.95 8.30
C GLY A 77 -21.29 -0.56 8.86
N HIS A 78 -20.72 0.49 8.26
CA HIS A 78 -21.04 1.86 8.65
C HIS A 78 -22.53 2.20 8.44
N TYR A 79 -23.10 1.85 7.29
CA TYR A 79 -24.51 2.08 7.00
C TYR A 79 -25.43 1.17 7.81
N ALA A 80 -25.07 -0.08 8.07
CA ALA A 80 -25.80 -0.98 8.95
C ALA A 80 -25.94 -0.39 10.36
N GLN A 81 -24.83 0.14 10.91
CA GLN A 81 -24.86 0.82 12.20
C GLN A 81 -25.78 2.07 12.18
N ARG A 82 -25.76 2.84 11.09
CA ARG A 82 -26.66 3.99 10.94
C ARG A 82 -28.12 3.58 10.86
N LEU A 83 -28.41 2.51 10.14
CA LEU A 83 -29.76 1.97 10.03
C LEU A 83 -30.29 1.48 11.38
N ARG A 84 -29.46 0.76 12.16
CA ARG A 84 -29.83 0.36 13.55
C ARG A 84 -30.14 1.56 14.43
N GLN A 85 -29.29 2.60 14.37
CA GLN A 85 -29.52 3.84 15.11
C GLN A 85 -30.82 4.55 14.69
N PHE A 86 -31.15 4.49 13.40
CA PHE A 86 -32.38 5.07 12.88
C PHE A 86 -33.60 4.30 13.34
N LEU A 87 -33.57 2.98 13.35
CA LEU A 87 -34.68 2.16 13.87
C LEU A 87 -34.94 2.42 15.36
N VAL A 88 -33.89 2.58 16.18
CA VAL A 88 -34.05 2.99 17.59
C VAL A 88 -34.66 4.39 17.70
N PHE A 89 -34.21 5.33 16.87
CA PHE A 89 -34.79 6.68 16.84
C PHE A 89 -36.25 6.65 16.40
N ALA A 90 -36.61 5.93 15.34
CA ALA A 90 -37.99 5.84 14.84
C ALA A 90 -38.96 5.28 15.90
N ALA A 91 -38.50 4.28 16.65
CA ALA A 91 -39.28 3.73 17.77
C ALA A 91 -39.42 4.70 18.96
N SER A 92 -38.49 5.64 19.12
CA SER A 92 -38.54 6.66 20.20
C SER A 92 -39.30 7.91 19.83
N CYS A 93 -39.81 8.06 18.62
CA CYS A 93 -40.68 9.18 18.22
C CYS A 93 -42.05 9.10 18.91
N HIS A 94 -42.73 10.23 19.05
CA HIS A 94 -44.07 10.29 19.59
C HIS A 94 -45.02 11.03 18.62
N PRO A 95 -45.93 10.29 17.93
CA PRO A 95 -46.06 8.82 17.94
C PRO A 95 -44.87 8.11 17.28
N PRO A 96 -44.62 6.82 17.61
CA PRO A 96 -43.59 6.04 16.98
C PRO A 96 -43.78 5.92 15.46
N VAL A 97 -42.69 5.99 14.71
CA VAL A 97 -42.72 5.77 13.26
C VAL A 97 -42.68 4.26 12.99
N THR A 98 -43.76 3.77 12.40
CA THR A 98 -43.99 2.31 12.18
C THR A 98 -43.99 1.90 10.70
N ALA A 99 -43.93 2.87 9.77
CA ALA A 99 -43.88 2.63 8.32
C ALA A 99 -43.06 3.74 7.64
N VAL A 100 -42.43 3.43 6.48
CA VAL A 100 -41.69 4.42 5.70
C VAL A 100 -42.58 5.57 5.21
N ALA A 101 -43.83 5.28 4.88
CA ALA A 101 -44.82 6.29 4.48
C ALA A 101 -45.10 7.36 5.55
N GLN A 102 -44.75 7.12 6.81
CA GLN A 102 -44.90 8.08 7.92
C GLN A 102 -43.66 8.99 8.12
N LEU A 103 -42.60 8.79 7.34
CA LEU A 103 -41.41 9.61 7.41
C LEU A 103 -41.65 10.98 6.81
N THR A 104 -41.99 11.94 7.67
CA THR A 104 -42.19 13.36 7.28
C THR A 104 -40.86 14.11 7.22
N PRO A 105 -40.79 15.28 6.53
CA PRO A 105 -39.64 16.16 6.58
C PRO A 105 -39.26 16.58 8.02
N ALA A 106 -40.23 16.71 8.92
CA ALA A 106 -40.01 17.03 10.33
C ALA A 106 -39.24 15.90 11.04
N VAL A 107 -39.68 14.65 10.89
CA VAL A 107 -39.00 13.47 11.45
C VAL A 107 -37.58 13.36 10.91
N TRP A 108 -37.38 13.54 9.60
CA TRP A 108 -36.04 13.53 9.00
C TRP A 108 -35.14 14.65 9.56
N ASN A 109 -35.66 15.86 9.71
CA ASN A 109 -34.88 16.95 10.29
C ASN A 109 -34.51 16.66 11.75
N THR A 110 -35.46 16.19 12.58
CA THR A 110 -35.18 15.79 13.97
C THR A 110 -34.10 14.73 14.06
N TRP A 111 -34.09 13.74 13.15
CA TRP A 111 -33.02 12.74 13.04
C TRP A 111 -31.65 13.33 12.70
N THR A 112 -31.60 14.28 11.77
CA THR A 112 -30.37 14.77 11.17
C THR A 112 -29.76 15.99 11.84
N LEU A 113 -30.57 16.86 12.50
CA LEU A 113 -30.12 18.10 13.13
C LEU A 113 -29.02 17.91 14.20
N PRO A 114 -29.13 16.95 15.16
CA PRO A 114 -28.14 16.81 16.22
C PRO A 114 -26.78 16.34 15.68
N ARG A 115 -26.78 15.59 14.57
CA ARG A 115 -25.56 15.00 13.98
C ARG A 115 -25.64 15.00 12.46
N PRO A 116 -25.05 15.98 11.77
CA PRO A 116 -25.14 16.11 10.30
C PRO A 116 -24.72 14.85 9.51
N ARG A 117 -23.80 14.04 10.06
CA ARG A 117 -23.39 12.76 9.45
C ARG A 117 -24.54 11.75 9.33
N ARG A 118 -25.61 11.87 10.09
CA ARG A 118 -26.81 11.02 9.97
C ARG A 118 -27.51 11.17 8.62
N ARG A 119 -27.31 12.30 7.92
CA ARG A 119 -27.80 12.53 6.54
C ARG A 119 -27.32 11.50 5.54
N GLN A 120 -26.24 10.79 5.82
CA GLN A 120 -25.73 9.73 4.95
C GLN A 120 -26.76 8.61 4.72
N LEU A 121 -27.65 8.34 5.68
CA LEU A 121 -28.70 7.32 5.57
C LEU A 121 -29.68 7.60 4.42
N ARG A 122 -29.75 8.83 3.91
CA ARG A 122 -30.58 9.18 2.74
C ARG A 122 -30.31 8.28 1.52
N VAL A 123 -29.07 7.77 1.37
CA VAL A 123 -28.72 6.87 0.25
C VAL A 123 -29.57 5.60 0.27
N VAL A 124 -29.87 5.07 1.47
CA VAL A 124 -30.76 3.91 1.63
C VAL A 124 -32.23 4.30 1.48
N LEU A 125 -32.63 5.40 2.14
CA LEU A 125 -34.05 5.80 2.16
C LEU A 125 -34.57 6.25 0.80
N LEU A 126 -33.72 6.86 -0.02
CA LEU A 126 -34.10 7.30 -1.38
C LEU A 126 -34.36 6.15 -2.34
N GLU A 127 -33.88 4.93 -2.04
CA GLU A 127 -34.18 3.71 -2.82
C GLU A 127 -35.58 3.16 -2.55
N ILE A 128 -36.28 3.65 -1.51
CA ILE A 128 -37.57 3.10 -1.09
C ILE A 128 -38.70 3.82 -1.81
N ALA A 129 -39.53 3.08 -2.53
CA ALA A 129 -40.60 3.65 -3.33
C ALA A 129 -41.72 4.33 -2.48
N SER A 130 -42.01 3.75 -1.31
CA SER A 130 -43.06 4.25 -0.39
C SER A 130 -42.64 5.53 0.38
N LEU A 131 -41.43 6.05 0.20
CA LEU A 131 -40.96 7.27 0.82
C LEU A 131 -41.78 8.48 0.31
N PRO A 132 -42.42 9.27 1.19
CA PRO A 132 -43.22 10.44 0.79
C PRO A 132 -42.44 11.43 -0.08
N GLY A 133 -43.12 11.97 -1.10
CA GLY A 133 -42.51 12.85 -2.10
C GLY A 133 -41.88 14.11 -1.53
N ASP A 134 -42.53 14.74 -0.54
CA ASP A 134 -42.05 15.90 0.18
C ASP A 134 -40.78 15.61 1.01
N THR A 135 -40.74 14.45 1.64
CA THR A 135 -39.57 13.98 2.39
C THR A 135 -38.42 13.62 1.44
N ARG A 136 -38.74 13.00 0.32
CA ARG A 136 -37.79 12.72 -0.76
C ARG A 136 -37.16 14.02 -1.28
N ALA A 137 -38.01 15.00 -1.61
CA ALA A 137 -37.54 16.31 -2.08
C ALA A 137 -36.65 16.99 -1.03
N ARG A 138 -37.05 16.92 0.26
CA ARG A 138 -36.27 17.47 1.37
C ARG A 138 -34.89 16.83 1.50
N MET A 139 -34.81 15.50 1.38
CA MET A 139 -33.54 14.76 1.43
C MET A 139 -32.62 15.09 0.24
N GLN A 140 -33.18 15.26 -0.94
CA GLN A 140 -32.44 15.62 -2.16
C GLN A 140 -31.93 17.07 -2.11
N ALA A 141 -32.77 18.02 -1.63
CA ALA A 141 -32.41 19.42 -1.48
C ALA A 141 -31.34 19.68 -0.40
N GLN A 142 -31.17 18.76 0.54
CA GLN A 142 -30.12 18.84 1.55
C GLN A 142 -28.74 18.68 0.90
N ARG A 143 -28.16 19.79 0.46
CA ARG A 143 -26.73 19.80 0.06
C ARG A 143 -25.88 19.36 1.26
N THR A 144 -25.09 18.33 1.08
CA THR A 144 -23.96 18.05 1.96
C THR A 144 -23.02 19.23 1.76
N ARG A 145 -22.97 20.17 2.72
CA ARG A 145 -21.85 21.13 2.73
C ARG A 145 -20.60 20.28 2.63
N ALA A 146 -19.90 20.37 1.53
CA ALA A 146 -18.55 19.86 1.46
C ALA A 146 -17.81 20.56 2.61
N THR A 147 -17.55 19.83 3.69
CA THR A 147 -16.58 20.32 4.68
C THR A 147 -15.34 20.63 3.87
N PRO A 148 -14.82 21.87 3.91
CA PRO A 148 -13.56 22.15 3.25
C PRO A 148 -12.62 21.04 3.67
N LYS A 149 -12.15 20.24 2.72
CA LYS A 149 -11.12 19.26 3.02
C LYS A 149 -9.90 20.13 3.32
N THR A 150 -9.70 20.50 4.58
CA THR A 150 -8.43 21.07 5.00
C THR A 150 -7.37 20.08 4.55
N SER A 151 -6.69 20.42 3.48
CA SER A 151 -5.56 19.64 3.02
C SER A 151 -4.52 19.80 4.12
N GLN A 152 -4.21 18.71 4.81
CA GLN A 152 -3.09 18.76 5.75
C GLN A 152 -1.84 18.98 4.90
N ALA A 153 -1.13 20.07 5.13
CA ALA A 153 0.16 20.32 4.49
C ALA A 153 1.10 19.12 4.71
N SER A 154 2.00 18.86 3.78
CA SER A 154 3.07 17.88 3.96
C SER A 154 3.97 18.28 5.14
N TYR A 155 4.75 17.35 5.66
CA TYR A 155 5.84 17.67 6.58
C TYR A 155 6.96 18.33 5.80
N SER A 156 7.66 19.31 6.42
CA SER A 156 8.91 19.80 5.87
C SER A 156 9.94 18.67 5.77
N LEU A 157 10.94 18.80 4.91
CA LEU A 157 12.00 17.81 4.75
C LEU A 157 12.71 17.52 6.09
N ARG A 158 12.94 18.55 6.90
CA ARG A 158 13.55 18.42 8.25
C ARG A 158 12.67 17.60 9.18
N GLU A 159 11.37 17.91 9.26
CA GLU A 159 10.41 17.14 10.08
C GLU A 159 10.32 15.70 9.62
N PHE A 160 10.19 15.49 8.31
CA PHE A 160 10.08 14.14 7.72
C PHE A 160 11.32 13.29 7.98
N THR A 161 12.51 13.85 7.80
CA THR A 161 13.78 13.18 8.10
C THR A 161 13.89 12.85 9.60
N GLY A 162 13.49 13.79 10.46
CA GLY A 162 13.43 13.59 11.91
C GLY A 162 12.47 12.47 12.32
N ILE A 163 11.27 12.42 11.73
CA ILE A 163 10.28 11.37 11.97
C ILE A 163 10.83 10.01 11.54
N ARG A 164 11.38 9.90 10.32
CA ARG A 164 11.96 8.67 9.80
C ARG A 164 13.12 8.16 10.67
N ALA A 165 14.01 9.05 11.06
CA ALA A 165 15.14 8.73 11.93
C ALA A 165 14.67 8.24 13.32
N ALA A 166 13.70 8.91 13.94
CA ALA A 166 13.14 8.51 15.22
C ALA A 166 12.45 7.13 15.15
N ALA A 167 11.63 6.89 14.11
CA ALA A 167 11.00 5.60 13.89
C ALA A 167 12.04 4.48 13.73
N GLY A 168 13.07 4.71 12.92
CA GLY A 168 14.19 3.78 12.75
C GLY A 168 14.93 3.49 14.05
N ARG A 169 15.20 4.51 14.87
CA ARG A 169 15.82 4.30 16.20
C ARG A 169 14.95 3.45 17.12
N THR A 170 13.64 3.72 17.17
CA THR A 170 12.70 2.93 17.99
C THR A 170 12.71 1.47 17.56
N VAL A 171 12.58 1.19 16.26
CA VAL A 171 12.58 -0.17 15.71
C VAL A 171 13.90 -0.88 16.01
N ARG A 172 15.05 -0.26 15.72
CA ARG A 172 16.37 -0.86 15.99
C ARG A 172 16.61 -1.13 17.48
N SER A 173 16.16 -0.24 18.36
CA SER A 173 16.26 -0.46 19.81
C SER A 173 15.42 -1.65 20.26
N ALA A 174 14.20 -1.76 19.74
CA ALA A 174 13.32 -2.89 20.03
C ALA A 174 13.88 -4.21 19.50
N VAL A 175 14.43 -4.24 18.28
CA VAL A 175 15.09 -5.42 17.70
C VAL A 175 16.22 -5.88 18.60
N ARG A 176 17.17 -4.99 18.97
CA ARG A 176 18.29 -5.33 19.86
C ARG A 176 17.83 -5.87 21.22
N ARG A 177 16.79 -5.30 21.82
CA ARG A 177 16.22 -5.77 23.08
C ARG A 177 15.65 -7.19 22.95
N ILE A 178 14.93 -7.47 21.87
CA ILE A 178 14.32 -8.77 21.61
C ILE A 178 15.41 -9.81 21.32
N GLU A 179 16.39 -9.48 20.49
CA GLU A 179 17.54 -10.35 20.20
C GLU A 179 18.34 -10.70 21.44
N ALA A 180 18.67 -9.71 22.27
CA ALA A 180 19.37 -9.96 23.53
C ALA A 180 18.57 -10.87 24.47
N SER A 181 17.27 -10.69 24.53
CA SER A 181 16.39 -11.55 25.35
C SER A 181 16.23 -12.96 24.79
N THR A 182 16.18 -13.08 23.46
CA THR A 182 16.16 -14.38 22.78
C THR A 182 17.46 -15.15 23.01
N LEU A 183 18.60 -14.46 22.92
CA LEU A 183 19.91 -15.05 23.25
C LEU A 183 19.99 -15.50 24.72
N LEU A 184 19.43 -14.72 25.65
CA LEU A 184 19.35 -15.11 27.05
C LEU A 184 18.53 -16.40 27.23
N VAL A 185 17.41 -16.55 26.55
CA VAL A 185 16.61 -17.79 26.55
C VAL A 185 17.44 -18.97 26.02
N GLN A 186 18.18 -18.78 24.94
CA GLN A 186 19.03 -19.83 24.37
C GLN A 186 20.13 -20.27 25.35
N ARG A 187 20.83 -19.31 25.98
CA ARG A 187 21.84 -19.59 27.01
C ARG A 187 21.24 -20.30 28.21
N TRP A 188 20.06 -19.89 28.65
CA TRP A 188 19.36 -20.56 29.77
C TRP A 188 19.00 -22.01 29.42
N ARG A 189 18.50 -22.28 28.22
CA ARG A 189 18.21 -23.63 27.72
C ARG A 189 19.46 -24.50 27.59
N ALA A 190 20.59 -23.91 27.23
CA ALA A 190 21.88 -24.58 27.16
C ALA A 190 22.51 -24.88 28.56
N GLY A 191 21.95 -24.28 29.62
CA GLY A 191 22.53 -24.39 30.96
C GLY A 191 23.68 -23.41 31.24
N ASP A 192 23.91 -22.45 30.35
CA ASP A 192 25.02 -21.50 30.41
C ASP A 192 24.75 -20.31 31.36
N THR A 193 23.67 -20.35 32.11
CA THR A 193 23.34 -19.31 33.10
C THR A 193 23.50 -19.86 34.50
N PRO A 194 24.28 -19.23 35.43
CA PRO A 194 24.43 -19.69 36.78
C PRO A 194 23.08 -19.77 37.51
N GLN A 195 22.83 -20.89 38.14
CA GLN A 195 21.58 -21.11 38.88
C GLN A 195 21.33 -19.99 39.89
N ASP A 196 20.08 -19.60 40.03
CA ASP A 196 19.60 -18.52 40.92
C ASP A 196 20.17 -17.12 40.63
N SER A 197 20.97 -16.94 39.57
CA SER A 197 21.37 -15.62 39.12
C SER A 197 20.18 -14.83 38.54
N PRO A 198 20.26 -13.50 38.45
CA PRO A 198 19.23 -12.70 37.76
C PRO A 198 18.98 -13.17 36.32
N ASP A 199 20.04 -13.54 35.59
CA ASP A 199 19.94 -14.05 34.22
C ASP A 199 19.23 -15.41 34.17
N TRP A 200 19.46 -16.29 35.15
CA TRP A 200 18.76 -17.55 35.23
C TRP A 200 17.26 -17.36 35.43
N TRP A 201 16.85 -16.48 36.36
CA TRP A 201 15.43 -16.19 36.61
C TRP A 201 14.75 -15.53 35.42
N TRP A 202 15.42 -14.60 34.75
CA TRP A 202 14.92 -14.01 33.52
C TRP A 202 14.86 -15.02 32.38
N GLY A 203 15.88 -15.88 32.21
CA GLY A 203 15.91 -16.95 31.23
C GLY A 203 14.72 -17.90 31.41
N TRP A 204 14.47 -18.37 32.63
CA TRP A 204 13.31 -19.19 32.97
C TRP A 204 11.98 -18.52 32.63
N LEU A 205 11.80 -17.26 33.04
CA LEU A 205 10.57 -16.52 32.78
C LEU A 205 10.34 -16.31 31.29
N LEU A 206 11.36 -15.88 30.55
CA LEU A 206 11.29 -15.61 29.13
C LEU A 206 11.14 -16.89 28.30
N ASP A 207 11.73 -18.01 28.74
CA ASP A 207 11.49 -19.33 28.14
C ASP A 207 10.03 -19.73 28.23
N HIS A 208 9.42 -19.57 29.41
CA HIS A 208 8.00 -19.82 29.58
C HIS A 208 7.16 -18.91 28.63
N VAL A 209 7.49 -17.62 28.57
CA VAL A 209 6.80 -16.66 27.70
C VAL A 209 6.99 -17.00 26.22
N SER A 210 8.19 -17.42 25.80
CA SER A 210 8.46 -17.78 24.41
C SER A 210 7.62 -18.95 23.92
N ARG A 211 7.32 -19.90 24.80
CA ARG A 211 6.50 -21.09 24.48
C ARG A 211 4.99 -20.83 24.60
N THR A 212 4.57 -20.03 25.59
CA THR A 212 3.16 -19.87 25.90
C THR A 212 2.54 -18.56 25.39
N GLY A 213 3.35 -17.54 25.11
CA GLY A 213 2.92 -16.18 24.80
C GLY A 213 2.41 -15.41 26.03
N GLU A 214 2.43 -16.02 27.22
CA GLU A 214 1.88 -15.47 28.46
C GLU A 214 2.87 -15.59 29.62
N LEU A 215 2.68 -14.73 30.63
CA LEU A 215 3.42 -14.86 31.89
C LEU A 215 2.86 -16.00 32.74
N PRO A 216 3.71 -16.74 33.47
CA PRO A 216 3.28 -17.81 34.36
C PRO A 216 2.40 -17.25 35.49
N ARG A 217 1.24 -17.84 35.68
CA ARG A 217 0.28 -17.46 36.71
C ARG A 217 -0.20 -18.70 37.45
N ASN A 218 -0.29 -18.58 38.76
CA ASN A 218 -0.97 -19.58 39.60
C ASN A 218 -2.46 -19.26 39.63
N THR A 219 -3.28 -20.28 39.88
CA THR A 219 -4.73 -20.16 40.04
C THR A 219 -5.12 -20.48 41.45
N VAL A 220 -5.94 -19.67 42.07
CA VAL A 220 -6.54 -19.95 43.38
C VAL A 220 -7.60 -21.01 43.16
N SER A 221 -7.48 -22.15 43.85
CA SER A 221 -8.37 -23.31 43.67
C SER A 221 -9.84 -23.02 44.00
N THR A 222 -10.10 -22.13 44.95
CA THR A 222 -11.45 -21.80 45.42
C THR A 222 -12.18 -20.75 44.59
N THR A 223 -11.45 -19.82 43.97
CA THR A 223 -12.06 -18.68 43.26
C THR A 223 -11.75 -18.64 41.77
N GLY A 224 -10.84 -19.48 41.27
CA GLY A 224 -10.34 -19.42 39.92
C GLY A 224 -9.49 -18.17 39.61
N ALA A 225 -9.23 -17.32 40.59
CA ALA A 225 -8.46 -16.08 40.39
C ALA A 225 -7.00 -16.40 40.04
N ARG A 226 -6.49 -15.73 38.99
CA ARG A 226 -5.11 -15.91 38.51
C ARG A 226 -4.19 -14.84 39.13
N TYR A 227 -3.08 -15.25 39.70
CA TYR A 227 -2.11 -14.37 40.34
C TYR A 227 -0.66 -14.74 39.98
N PHE A 228 0.25 -13.78 40.12
CA PHE A 228 1.68 -14.03 39.99
C PHE A 228 2.25 -14.57 41.32
N SER A 229 3.07 -15.61 41.24
CA SER A 229 3.84 -16.07 42.38
C SER A 229 4.77 -14.96 42.92
N LYS A 230 5.20 -15.09 44.17
CA LYS A 230 6.08 -14.10 44.81
C LYS A 230 7.40 -13.91 44.06
N PRO A 231 8.10 -14.96 43.57
CA PRO A 231 9.30 -14.81 42.75
C PRO A 231 9.02 -14.06 41.45
N VAL A 232 7.94 -14.38 40.73
CA VAL A 232 7.55 -13.70 39.49
C VAL A 232 7.28 -12.23 39.75
N ARG A 233 6.52 -11.88 40.79
CA ARG A 233 6.26 -10.46 41.13
C ARG A 233 7.52 -9.68 41.41
N ARG A 234 8.48 -10.32 42.11
CA ARG A 234 9.78 -9.69 42.44
C ARG A 234 10.58 -9.42 41.17
N LEU A 235 10.60 -10.37 40.23
CA LEU A 235 11.31 -10.25 38.96
C LEU A 235 10.68 -9.20 38.06
N LEU A 236 9.35 -9.09 37.99
CA LEU A 236 8.62 -8.14 37.17
C LEU A 236 8.88 -6.68 37.59
N GLY A 237 9.08 -6.42 38.89
CA GLY A 237 9.34 -5.10 39.42
C GLY A 237 8.29 -4.04 39.04
N PRO A 238 8.68 -2.74 39.00
CA PRO A 238 7.76 -1.64 38.65
C PRO A 238 7.22 -1.71 37.23
N GLY A 239 7.97 -2.28 36.28
CA GLY A 239 7.56 -2.44 34.88
C GLY A 239 6.43 -3.46 34.68
N GLY A 240 6.17 -4.30 35.67
CA GLY A 240 5.10 -5.29 35.67
C GLY A 240 5.14 -6.25 34.50
N GLY A 241 4.00 -6.90 34.27
CA GLY A 241 3.85 -7.86 33.18
C GLY A 241 4.08 -7.29 31.76
N PRO A 242 3.61 -6.08 31.43
CA PRO A 242 3.87 -5.47 30.13
C PRO A 242 5.35 -5.32 29.82
N GLY A 243 6.17 -4.89 30.79
CA GLY A 243 7.62 -4.73 30.63
C GLY A 243 8.35 -6.05 30.36
N ALA A 244 7.97 -7.12 31.08
CA ALA A 244 8.54 -8.45 30.85
C ALA A 244 8.21 -9.01 29.46
N LEU A 245 6.97 -8.84 29.03
CA LEU A 245 6.54 -9.29 27.69
C LEU A 245 7.16 -8.48 26.57
N ALA A 246 7.41 -7.18 26.81
CA ALA A 246 8.13 -6.33 25.87
C ALA A 246 9.56 -6.81 25.61
N ARG A 247 10.16 -7.61 26.50
CA ARG A 247 11.49 -8.20 26.26
C ARG A 247 11.52 -9.11 25.03
N LEU A 248 10.45 -9.85 24.77
CA LEU A 248 10.37 -10.81 23.65
C LEU A 248 9.48 -10.34 22.50
N TYR A 249 8.55 -9.44 22.76
CA TYR A 249 7.58 -9.03 21.76
C TYR A 249 7.56 -7.51 21.58
N PRO A 250 7.33 -7.02 20.36
CA PRO A 250 7.18 -5.58 20.14
C PRO A 250 5.96 -5.02 20.88
N THR A 251 6.11 -3.83 21.41
CA THR A 251 5.00 -3.07 22.02
C THR A 251 4.09 -2.49 20.95
N TYR A 252 2.94 -1.98 21.37
CA TYR A 252 1.99 -1.32 20.48
C TYR A 252 2.58 -0.06 19.83
N GLU A 253 3.35 0.72 20.59
CA GLU A 253 4.06 1.91 20.14
C GLU A 253 5.17 1.56 19.15
N GLU A 254 5.92 0.50 19.40
CA GLU A 254 6.96 0.01 18.49
C GLU A 254 6.39 -0.47 17.15
N MET A 255 5.19 -1.08 17.17
CA MET A 255 4.46 -1.39 15.95
C MET A 255 3.98 -0.13 15.22
N GLY A 256 3.64 0.93 15.96
CA GLY A 256 3.38 2.26 15.39
C GLY A 256 4.61 2.84 14.70
N ALA A 257 5.79 2.73 15.33
CA ALA A 257 7.07 3.14 14.73
C ALA A 257 7.41 2.34 13.48
N ALA A 258 7.19 1.01 13.49
CA ALA A 258 7.41 0.15 12.33
C ALA A 258 6.50 0.55 11.15
N ALA A 259 5.22 0.83 11.42
CA ALA A 259 4.30 1.34 10.41
C ALA A 259 4.75 2.69 9.84
N VAL A 260 5.20 3.63 10.70
CA VAL A 260 5.74 4.93 10.27
C VAL A 260 6.96 4.74 9.39
N LEU A 261 7.89 3.88 9.78
CA LEU A 261 9.12 3.61 9.02
C LEU A 261 8.79 3.11 7.61
N LEU A 262 7.88 2.14 7.49
CA LEU A 262 7.45 1.61 6.19
C LEU A 262 6.68 2.64 5.35
N ILE A 263 5.85 3.51 5.97
CA ILE A 263 5.17 4.59 5.26
C ILE A 263 6.19 5.61 4.72
N CYS A 264 7.21 5.95 5.51
CA CYS A 264 8.23 6.91 5.08
C CYS A 264 9.03 6.43 3.86
N HIS A 265 9.20 5.12 3.69
CA HIS A 265 9.91 4.57 2.53
C HIS A 265 8.99 4.37 1.31
N GLU A 266 7.77 3.86 1.51
CA GLU A 266 6.95 3.37 0.41
C GLU A 266 5.66 4.17 0.18
N GLY A 267 5.31 5.06 1.09
CA GLY A 267 4.06 5.82 1.00
C GLY A 267 2.80 4.94 1.07
N TRP A 268 2.87 3.74 1.65
CA TRP A 268 1.72 2.84 1.72
C TRP A 268 0.57 3.40 2.54
N ASN A 269 -0.65 3.02 2.17
CA ASN A 269 -1.84 3.31 2.97
C ASN A 269 -1.84 2.45 4.25
N LEU A 270 -2.43 2.99 5.32
CA LEU A 270 -2.65 2.20 6.55
C LEU A 270 -3.43 0.91 6.31
N SER A 271 -4.45 0.95 5.44
CA SER A 271 -5.22 -0.25 5.11
C SER A 271 -4.38 -1.34 4.43
N VAL A 272 -3.37 -0.98 3.67
CA VAL A 272 -2.41 -1.93 3.09
C VAL A 272 -1.53 -2.52 4.18
N LEU A 273 -0.96 -1.68 5.06
CA LEU A 273 -0.11 -2.14 6.17
C LEU A 273 -0.86 -3.05 7.16
N GLN A 274 -2.15 -2.80 7.39
CA GLN A 274 -2.97 -3.62 8.29
C GLN A 274 -3.14 -5.07 7.81
N THR A 275 -3.16 -5.28 6.50
CA THR A 275 -3.36 -6.60 5.87
C THR A 275 -2.09 -7.19 5.30
N MET A 276 -0.96 -6.49 5.42
CA MET A 276 0.31 -6.89 4.79
C MET A 276 0.82 -8.20 5.37
N GLN A 277 1.15 -9.10 4.47
CA GLN A 277 1.71 -10.41 4.78
C GLN A 277 3.25 -10.38 4.69
N LEU A 278 3.88 -11.43 5.17
CA LEU A 278 5.32 -11.63 4.99
C LEU A 278 5.69 -11.55 3.51
N PRO A 279 6.82 -10.92 3.17
CA PRO A 279 7.29 -10.87 1.80
C PRO A 279 7.67 -12.28 1.30
N GLY A 280 7.41 -12.52 0.03
CA GLY A 280 8.05 -13.63 -0.66
C GLY A 280 9.54 -13.34 -0.83
N GLN A 281 10.40 -14.31 -0.56
CA GLN A 281 11.79 -14.21 -0.96
C GLN A 281 11.87 -14.59 -2.45
N TRP A 282 12.52 -13.75 -3.26
CA TRP A 282 13.02 -14.22 -4.55
C TRP A 282 14.20 -15.14 -4.28
N PRO A 283 14.23 -16.34 -4.86
CA PRO A 283 15.48 -17.08 -4.88
C PRO A 283 16.49 -16.16 -5.57
N ASN A 284 17.58 -15.82 -4.88
CA ASN A 284 18.75 -15.29 -5.57
C ASN A 284 19.15 -16.38 -6.56
N ALA A 285 19.13 -16.06 -7.84
CA ALA A 285 19.40 -17.02 -8.90
C ALA A 285 20.80 -17.65 -8.79
N ASP A 286 21.73 -17.00 -8.05
CA ASP A 286 23.05 -17.51 -7.74
C ASP A 286 23.47 -17.08 -6.34
N ALA A 287 23.64 -18.05 -5.45
CA ALA A 287 24.09 -17.84 -4.07
C ALA A 287 25.51 -17.25 -3.96
N ASP A 288 26.24 -17.12 -5.07
CA ASP A 288 27.63 -16.68 -5.14
C ASP A 288 27.84 -15.23 -5.58
N THR A 289 26.77 -14.49 -5.92
CA THR A 289 26.89 -13.07 -6.27
C THR A 289 26.47 -12.18 -5.11
N ALA A 290 27.28 -11.18 -4.80
CA ALA A 290 27.05 -10.13 -3.80
C ALA A 290 25.84 -9.21 -4.17
N SER A 291 24.79 -9.77 -4.72
CA SER A 291 23.58 -9.06 -5.12
C SER A 291 22.76 -8.68 -3.89
N PRO A 292 22.26 -7.45 -3.78
CA PRO A 292 21.45 -7.01 -2.66
C PRO A 292 20.16 -7.85 -2.55
N ALA A 293 19.73 -8.15 -1.33
CA ALA A 293 18.51 -8.90 -1.09
C ALA A 293 17.29 -8.12 -1.59
N ILE A 294 16.43 -8.78 -2.36
CA ILE A 294 15.19 -8.22 -2.90
C ILE A 294 14.01 -8.90 -2.21
N HIS A 295 13.18 -8.10 -1.56
CA HIS A 295 11.96 -8.57 -0.90
C HIS A 295 10.75 -8.21 -1.75
N ARG A 296 10.02 -9.21 -2.23
CA ARG A 296 8.75 -8.99 -2.91
C ARG A 296 7.60 -8.89 -1.90
N VAL A 297 7.03 -7.71 -1.79
CA VAL A 297 5.90 -7.42 -0.90
C VAL A 297 4.62 -7.35 -1.72
N ASN A 298 3.67 -8.22 -1.43
CA ASN A 298 2.36 -8.19 -2.04
C ASN A 298 1.45 -7.21 -1.29
N THR A 299 0.76 -6.35 -2.03
CA THR A 299 -0.17 -5.36 -1.48
C THR A 299 -1.61 -5.67 -1.90
N ASP A 300 -2.55 -5.63 -0.94
CA ASP A 300 -3.97 -5.77 -1.21
C ASP A 300 -4.68 -4.41 -1.06
N LYS A 301 -5.35 -3.96 -2.12
CA LYS A 301 -6.04 -2.67 -2.20
C LYS A 301 -7.52 -2.89 -2.57
N PRO A 302 -8.37 -3.39 -1.66
CA PRO A 302 -9.74 -3.79 -1.97
C PRO A 302 -10.59 -2.72 -2.68
N ARG A 303 -10.28 -1.44 -2.45
CA ARG A 303 -11.03 -0.30 -3.03
C ARG A 303 -10.76 -0.04 -4.52
N ARG A 304 -9.76 -0.71 -5.11
CA ARG A 304 -9.42 -0.52 -6.53
C ARG A 304 -10.20 -1.45 -7.48
N GLY A 305 -11.12 -2.24 -6.95
CA GLY A 305 -11.85 -3.25 -7.72
C GLY A 305 -11.00 -4.48 -8.06
N PRO A 306 -11.61 -5.54 -8.63
CA PRO A 306 -10.96 -6.85 -8.80
C PRO A 306 -9.69 -6.81 -9.67
N ARG A 307 -9.67 -5.97 -10.70
CA ARG A 307 -8.56 -5.88 -11.67
C ARG A 307 -7.30 -5.19 -11.12
N HIS A 308 -7.45 -4.30 -10.15
CA HIS A 308 -6.34 -3.50 -9.59
C HIS A 308 -6.19 -3.67 -8.07
N ARG A 309 -6.79 -4.74 -7.52
CA ARG A 309 -6.78 -5.03 -6.08
C ARG A 309 -5.40 -5.43 -5.60
N HIS A 310 -4.73 -6.30 -6.33
CA HIS A 310 -3.44 -6.86 -5.98
C HIS A 310 -2.32 -6.12 -6.71
N GLY A 311 -1.25 -5.84 -6.00
CA GLY A 311 -0.04 -5.28 -6.55
C GLY A 311 1.15 -5.82 -5.78
N SER A 312 2.36 -5.64 -6.31
CA SER A 312 3.59 -6.00 -5.63
C SER A 312 4.60 -4.87 -5.71
N ASN A 313 5.42 -4.74 -4.65
CA ASN A 313 6.56 -3.85 -4.61
C ASN A 313 7.81 -4.69 -4.35
N ASN A 314 8.89 -4.41 -5.07
CA ASN A 314 10.19 -5.00 -4.81
C ASN A 314 11.01 -4.02 -3.97
N LEU A 315 11.36 -4.43 -2.75
CA LEU A 315 12.16 -3.63 -1.84
C LEU A 315 13.59 -4.16 -1.83
N VAL A 316 14.52 -3.35 -2.30
CA VAL A 316 15.94 -3.72 -2.38
C VAL A 316 16.64 -3.28 -1.10
N ASP A 317 17.43 -4.16 -0.49
CA ASP A 317 18.29 -3.82 0.64
C ASP A 317 19.65 -3.31 0.14
N LEU A 318 19.79 -2.01 0.11
CA LEU A 318 21.03 -1.31 -0.23
C LEU A 318 21.76 -0.77 1.02
N GLY A 319 21.48 -1.34 2.19
CA GLY A 319 22.05 -0.86 3.46
C GLY A 319 21.14 0.11 4.20
N GLU A 320 21.73 0.85 5.14
CA GLU A 320 20.98 1.74 6.03
C GLU A 320 20.27 2.85 5.22
N GLY A 321 19.01 3.07 5.54
CA GLY A 321 18.16 4.05 4.83
C GLY A 321 17.42 3.51 3.63
N SER A 322 17.69 2.26 3.18
CA SER A 322 16.96 1.64 2.07
C SER A 322 15.62 1.01 2.51
N PRO A 323 14.65 0.90 1.59
CA PRO A 323 13.35 0.26 1.87
C PRO A 323 13.50 -1.20 2.28
N GLY A 324 14.40 -1.96 1.65
CA GLY A 324 14.67 -3.37 1.98
C GLY A 324 15.23 -3.53 3.39
N ARG A 325 16.17 -2.67 3.80
CA ARG A 325 16.71 -2.66 5.17
C ARG A 325 15.63 -2.32 6.20
N ALA A 326 14.78 -1.35 5.92
CA ALA A 326 13.65 -1.02 6.79
C ALA A 326 12.71 -2.22 6.96
N LEU A 327 12.40 -2.93 5.88
CA LEU A 327 11.60 -4.15 5.92
C LEU A 327 12.29 -5.25 6.74
N GLN A 328 13.58 -5.50 6.54
CA GLN A 328 14.35 -6.49 7.32
C GLN A 328 14.30 -6.19 8.82
N GLN A 329 14.44 -4.92 9.21
CA GLN A 329 14.30 -4.50 10.60
C GLN A 329 12.91 -4.83 11.18
N VAL A 330 11.85 -4.64 10.41
CA VAL A 330 10.48 -5.00 10.82
C VAL A 330 10.29 -6.52 10.88
N LEU A 331 10.90 -7.28 9.97
CA LEU A 331 10.90 -8.74 10.01
C LEU A 331 11.62 -9.27 11.25
N ALA A 332 12.78 -8.73 11.58
CA ALA A 332 13.53 -9.07 12.80
C ALA A 332 12.74 -8.70 14.06
N LEU A 333 12.14 -7.51 14.10
CA LEU A 333 11.30 -7.04 15.20
C LEU A 333 10.18 -8.03 15.55
N THR A 334 9.58 -8.66 14.56
CA THR A 334 8.40 -9.53 14.71
C THR A 334 8.73 -11.04 14.68
N ALA A 335 10.00 -11.42 14.51
CA ALA A 335 10.44 -12.81 14.36
C ALA A 335 10.08 -13.68 15.57
N GLN A 336 10.39 -13.23 16.78
CA GLN A 336 10.11 -13.99 18.01
C GLN A 336 8.61 -14.18 18.25
N ALA A 337 7.79 -13.19 17.90
CA ALA A 337 6.33 -13.32 18.01
C ALA A 337 5.79 -14.39 17.05
N ARG A 338 6.34 -14.48 15.83
CA ARG A 338 5.97 -15.54 14.88
C ARG A 338 6.40 -16.91 15.37
N ALA A 339 7.64 -17.05 15.82
CA ALA A 339 8.14 -18.31 16.36
C ALA A 339 7.26 -18.83 17.53
N THR A 340 6.90 -17.94 18.46
CA THR A 340 5.99 -18.30 19.55
C THR A 340 4.61 -18.77 19.07
N LEU A 341 4.06 -18.16 18.03
CA LEU A 341 2.76 -18.57 17.47
C LEU A 341 2.87 -19.90 16.72
N GLU A 342 3.96 -20.13 16.03
CA GLU A 342 4.25 -21.39 15.35
C GLU A 342 4.36 -22.55 16.35
N ASP A 343 5.13 -22.38 17.43
CA ASP A 343 5.26 -23.35 18.54
C ASP A 343 3.92 -23.68 19.19
N ARG A 344 2.97 -22.74 19.14
CA ARG A 344 1.60 -22.93 19.65
C ARG A 344 0.64 -23.52 18.62
N GLY A 345 1.11 -23.92 17.43
CA GLY A 345 0.26 -24.42 16.34
C GLY A 345 -0.68 -23.36 15.72
N ARG A 346 -0.34 -22.08 15.87
CA ARG A 346 -1.13 -20.94 15.36
C ARG A 346 -0.26 -20.03 14.48
N PRO A 347 0.35 -20.54 13.40
CA PRO A 347 1.27 -19.78 12.57
C PRO A 347 0.57 -18.53 12.00
N SER A 348 1.32 -17.45 11.86
CA SER A 348 0.84 -16.18 11.30
C SER A 348 1.77 -15.66 10.23
N THR A 349 1.19 -15.25 9.11
CA THR A 349 1.89 -14.63 7.99
C THR A 349 1.83 -13.10 8.03
N SER A 350 1.20 -12.50 9.06
CA SER A 350 1.12 -11.04 9.20
C SER A 350 2.50 -10.41 9.39
N LEU A 351 2.81 -9.37 8.59
CA LEU A 351 4.06 -8.62 8.72
C LEU A 351 4.12 -7.87 10.05
N LEU A 352 3.08 -7.08 10.36
CA LEU A 352 2.98 -6.31 11.60
C LEU A 352 2.33 -7.16 12.70
N LEU A 353 3.14 -8.00 13.31
CA LEU A 353 2.76 -8.93 14.35
C LEU A 353 3.38 -8.52 15.69
N GLY A 354 2.56 -8.35 16.68
CA GLY A 354 3.00 -8.00 18.02
C GLY A 354 1.92 -8.34 19.03
N ARG A 355 2.24 -8.14 20.32
CA ARG A 355 1.30 -8.40 21.39
C ARG A 355 0.25 -7.28 21.47
N ARG A 356 -1.02 -7.67 21.56
CA ARG A 356 -2.09 -6.81 22.05
C ARG A 356 -2.07 -6.75 23.57
N ALA A 357 -2.84 -5.86 24.17
CA ALA A 357 -2.82 -5.58 25.60
C ALA A 357 -2.83 -6.82 26.52
N LYS A 358 -3.35 -7.96 26.08
CA LYS A 358 -3.48 -9.18 26.93
C LYS A 358 -2.94 -10.46 26.31
N ALA A 359 -2.79 -10.59 25.00
CA ALA A 359 -2.41 -11.85 24.36
C ALA A 359 -1.62 -11.64 23.07
N LEU A 360 -0.80 -12.63 22.70
CA LEU A 360 -0.20 -12.79 21.39
C LEU A 360 -1.19 -13.58 20.52
N GLU A 361 -1.74 -12.93 19.48
CA GLU A 361 -2.73 -13.51 18.58
C GLU A 361 -2.22 -13.54 17.14
N GLY A 362 -2.63 -14.57 16.37
CA GLY A 362 -2.16 -14.83 15.02
C GLY A 362 -2.60 -13.82 13.94
N GLY A 363 -3.53 -12.92 14.27
CA GLY A 363 -4.15 -12.03 13.28
C GLY A 363 -3.44 -10.70 13.01
N GLY A 364 -2.21 -10.50 13.50
CA GLY A 364 -1.50 -9.21 13.42
C GLY A 364 -2.00 -8.17 14.43
N VAL A 365 -1.19 -7.15 14.69
CA VAL A 365 -1.46 -6.14 15.74
C VAL A 365 -2.74 -5.34 15.46
N PHE A 366 -3.12 -5.19 14.20
CA PHE A 366 -4.23 -4.33 13.77
C PHE A 366 -5.45 -5.11 13.26
N ALA A 367 -5.45 -6.43 13.32
CA ALA A 367 -6.47 -7.27 12.68
C ALA A 367 -7.86 -7.20 13.34
N ASP A 368 -7.98 -6.73 14.59
CA ASP A 368 -9.25 -6.61 15.33
C ASP A 368 -9.98 -5.28 15.14
N GLY A 369 -9.58 -4.50 14.12
CA GLY A 369 -10.10 -3.15 13.92
C GLY A 369 -9.44 -2.09 14.81
N THR A 370 -8.42 -2.46 15.60
CA THR A 370 -7.56 -1.48 16.28
C THR A 370 -6.86 -0.64 15.23
N SER A 371 -7.05 0.67 15.30
CA SER A 371 -6.53 1.57 14.28
C SER A 371 -5.01 1.69 14.38
N ALA A 372 -4.30 1.39 13.30
CA ALA A 372 -2.87 1.67 13.19
C ALA A 372 -2.56 3.17 13.43
N GLU A 373 -3.49 4.06 13.18
CA GLU A 373 -3.39 5.49 13.50
C GLU A 373 -3.22 5.72 15.01
N HIS A 374 -3.89 4.92 15.86
CA HIS A 374 -3.73 5.02 17.31
C HIS A 374 -2.34 4.56 17.77
N ALA A 375 -1.78 3.51 17.16
CA ALA A 375 -0.42 3.06 17.46
C ALA A 375 0.63 4.11 17.04
N ILE A 376 0.46 4.69 15.85
CA ILE A 376 1.30 5.79 15.37
C ILE A 376 1.19 7.00 16.30
N LYS A 377 -0.01 7.33 16.75
CA LYS A 377 -0.23 8.41 17.70
C LYS A 377 0.48 8.14 19.04
N ALA A 378 0.30 6.95 19.62
CA ALA A 378 0.92 6.56 20.88
C ALA A 378 2.45 6.63 20.80
N TRP A 379 3.03 6.11 19.72
CA TRP A 379 4.47 6.27 19.46
C TRP A 379 4.88 7.75 19.31
N SER A 380 4.15 8.53 18.53
CA SER A 380 4.43 9.94 18.28
C SER A 380 4.43 10.78 19.57
N ASP A 381 3.45 10.51 20.45
CA ASP A 381 3.32 11.23 21.73
C ASP A 381 4.52 10.94 22.66
N GLY A 382 5.16 9.75 22.55
CA GLY A 382 6.34 9.35 23.34
C GLY A 382 7.69 9.60 22.64
N ALA A 383 7.71 9.92 21.35
CA ALA A 383 8.95 10.00 20.56
C ALA A 383 9.74 11.31 20.74
N GLY A 384 9.21 12.31 21.46
CA GLY A 384 9.88 13.59 21.70
C GLY A 384 10.17 14.40 20.43
N LEU A 385 9.33 14.27 19.39
CA LEU A 385 9.50 14.99 18.14
C LEU A 385 9.09 16.45 18.27
N ALA A 386 9.93 17.37 17.81
CA ALA A 386 9.66 18.80 17.77
C ALA A 386 9.39 19.28 16.34
N GLY A 387 8.33 20.07 16.17
CA GLY A 387 8.04 20.82 14.95
C GLY A 387 8.32 22.32 15.16
N GLY A 388 8.05 23.13 14.13
CA GLY A 388 8.25 24.58 14.19
C GLY A 388 7.45 25.25 15.31
N ASP A 389 6.22 24.81 15.57
CA ASP A 389 5.27 25.42 16.49
C ASP A 389 5.03 24.59 17.77
N GLY A 390 5.90 23.64 18.10
CA GLY A 390 5.76 22.81 19.31
C GLY A 390 5.87 21.31 19.03
N PRO A 391 5.28 20.45 19.89
CA PRO A 391 5.37 18.99 19.74
C PRO A 391 4.78 18.52 18.40
N LEU A 392 5.60 17.81 17.63
CA LEU A 392 5.21 17.31 16.30
C LEU A 392 4.34 16.05 16.43
N ARG A 393 3.11 16.12 15.95
CA ARG A 393 2.20 14.98 15.92
C ARG A 393 2.26 14.27 14.57
N VAL A 394 2.65 13.00 14.60
CA VAL A 394 2.75 12.18 13.40
C VAL A 394 1.38 11.60 13.02
N ARG A 395 1.01 11.79 11.76
CA ARG A 395 -0.24 11.26 11.17
C ARG A 395 0.09 10.52 9.87
N ALA A 396 -0.40 9.30 9.73
CA ALA A 396 -0.12 8.46 8.57
C ALA A 396 -0.52 9.13 7.24
N ARG A 397 -1.64 9.84 7.19
CA ARG A 397 -2.09 10.55 5.98
C ARG A 397 -1.13 11.67 5.59
N ARG A 398 -0.63 12.42 6.58
CA ARG A 398 0.32 13.51 6.34
C ARG A 398 1.67 12.95 5.90
N LEU A 399 2.16 11.87 6.53
CA LEU A 399 3.37 11.15 6.10
C LEU A 399 3.27 10.68 4.65
N ARG A 400 2.19 9.96 4.34
CA ARG A 400 1.97 9.50 2.96
C ARG A 400 1.94 10.66 1.97
N ARG A 401 1.28 11.78 2.31
CA ARG A 401 1.27 12.97 1.48
C ARG A 401 2.69 13.48 1.26
N THR A 402 3.47 13.60 2.33
CA THR A 402 4.87 14.04 2.26
C THR A 402 5.70 13.16 1.35
N VAL A 403 5.57 11.82 1.46
CA VAL A 403 6.26 10.89 0.56
C VAL A 403 5.87 11.11 -0.90
N GLN A 404 4.58 11.33 -1.20
CA GLN A 404 4.12 11.59 -2.56
C GLN A 404 4.64 12.93 -3.11
N VAL A 405 4.78 13.93 -2.25
CA VAL A 405 5.29 15.26 -2.62
C VAL A 405 6.81 15.22 -2.81
N LEU A 406 7.55 14.68 -1.84
CA LEU A 406 9.02 14.71 -1.85
C LEU A 406 9.66 13.82 -2.93
N TYR A 407 9.03 12.70 -3.27
CA TYR A 407 9.60 11.78 -4.27
C TYR A 407 9.09 11.99 -5.69
N GLY A 408 8.29 13.05 -5.94
CA GLY A 408 7.92 13.57 -7.27
C GLY A 408 7.22 12.60 -8.23
N GLY A 409 7.00 11.35 -7.83
CA GLY A 409 6.41 10.33 -8.68
C GLY A 409 5.23 9.56 -8.01
N PRO A 410 4.35 8.95 -8.79
CA PRO A 410 3.20 8.22 -8.28
C PRO A 410 3.64 6.91 -7.62
N ARG A 411 4.02 6.96 -6.35
CA ARG A 411 4.26 5.75 -5.56
C ARG A 411 2.93 5.15 -5.12
N ASN A 412 2.60 3.96 -5.61
CA ASN A 412 1.36 3.25 -5.27
C ASN A 412 0.05 4.00 -5.61
N ASN A 413 0.08 4.94 -6.56
CA ASN A 413 -1.07 5.70 -7.06
C ASN A 413 -1.00 5.81 -8.58
N THR A 414 -2.12 6.18 -9.22
CA THR A 414 -2.11 6.62 -10.61
C THR A 414 -1.55 8.04 -10.71
N ILE A 415 -0.96 8.39 -11.85
CA ILE A 415 -0.44 9.74 -12.15
C ILE A 415 -1.51 10.80 -11.86
N ARG A 416 -2.75 10.58 -12.31
CA ARG A 416 -3.88 11.48 -12.07
C ARG A 416 -4.15 11.71 -10.58
N ILE A 417 -4.21 10.66 -9.78
CA ILE A 417 -4.41 10.80 -8.32
C ILE A 417 -3.22 11.51 -7.68
N HIS A 418 -2.00 11.25 -8.15
CA HIS A 418 -0.81 11.93 -7.65
C HIS A 418 -0.89 13.43 -7.91
N GLN A 419 -1.21 13.84 -9.11
CA GLN A 419 -1.35 15.25 -9.48
C GLN A 419 -2.53 15.92 -8.78
N ASP A 420 -3.75 15.35 -8.87
CA ASP A 420 -4.99 16.00 -8.40
C ASP A 420 -5.12 16.05 -6.89
N VAL A 421 -4.59 15.06 -6.17
CA VAL A 421 -4.82 14.91 -4.73
C VAL A 421 -3.61 15.33 -3.90
N TYR A 422 -2.41 15.11 -4.38
CA TYR A 422 -1.20 15.35 -3.60
C TYR A 422 -0.48 16.63 -4.02
N LEU A 423 -0.18 16.84 -5.31
CA LEU A 423 0.58 18.00 -5.74
C LEU A 423 -0.25 19.29 -5.79
N LEU A 424 -1.36 19.32 -6.52
CA LEU A 424 -2.17 20.55 -6.71
C LEU A 424 -2.81 21.09 -5.42
N ARG A 425 -2.90 20.29 -4.37
CA ARG A 425 -3.54 20.65 -3.10
C ARG A 425 -2.56 20.89 -1.95
N ASP A 426 -1.27 20.80 -2.19
CA ASP A 426 -0.27 21.07 -1.16
C ASP A 426 0.13 22.54 -1.22
N GLU A 427 -0.01 23.25 -0.09
CA GLU A 427 0.26 24.68 0.00
C GLU A 427 1.75 24.96 -0.15
N GLN A 428 2.58 24.10 0.41
CA GLN A 428 4.03 24.18 0.32
C GLN A 428 4.53 23.92 -1.11
N VAL A 429 3.88 22.99 -1.83
CA VAL A 429 4.14 22.77 -3.27
C VAL A 429 3.69 23.95 -4.10
N ARG A 430 2.63 24.67 -3.70
CA ARG A 430 2.19 25.88 -4.40
C ARG A 430 3.17 27.05 -4.23
N GLU A 431 3.69 27.24 -3.05
CA GLU A 431 4.64 28.34 -2.75
C GLU A 431 5.99 28.09 -3.40
N GLU A 432 6.49 26.83 -3.32
CA GLU A 432 7.74 26.43 -3.98
C GLU A 432 7.60 26.19 -5.49
N SER A 433 6.37 25.97 -5.98
CA SER A 433 6.13 25.55 -7.38
C SER A 433 5.93 26.69 -8.35
N THR A 434 5.83 27.94 -7.91
CA THR A 434 5.67 29.06 -8.87
C THR A 434 6.87 29.13 -9.81
N ASP A 435 8.08 28.98 -9.28
CA ASP A 435 9.31 28.95 -10.08
C ASP A 435 9.51 27.60 -10.79
N VAL A 436 9.14 26.50 -10.13
CA VAL A 436 9.21 25.14 -10.70
C VAL A 436 8.14 24.91 -11.76
N VAL A 437 6.94 25.51 -11.62
CA VAL A 437 5.89 25.45 -12.65
C VAL A 437 6.28 26.33 -13.85
N ALA A 438 6.91 27.47 -13.64
CA ALA A 438 7.45 28.29 -14.71
C ALA A 438 8.61 27.58 -15.43
N ALA A 439 9.53 26.97 -14.70
CA ALA A 439 10.59 26.13 -15.24
C ALA A 439 10.04 24.89 -15.93
N GLY A 440 9.07 24.19 -15.33
CA GLY A 440 8.42 23.01 -15.89
C GLY A 440 7.51 23.32 -17.10
N LEU A 441 6.94 24.52 -17.20
CA LEU A 441 6.28 25.00 -18.41
C LEU A 441 7.29 25.32 -19.54
N ALA A 442 8.42 25.93 -19.19
CA ALA A 442 9.52 26.14 -20.13
C ALA A 442 10.11 24.82 -20.61
N GLU A 443 10.30 23.86 -19.68
CA GLU A 443 10.76 22.50 -19.95
C GLU A 443 9.72 21.66 -20.73
N ALA A 444 8.42 21.87 -20.48
CA ALA A 444 7.35 21.23 -21.24
C ALA A 444 7.25 21.80 -22.66
N VAL A 445 7.51 23.11 -22.88
CA VAL A 445 7.63 23.71 -24.19
C VAL A 445 8.88 23.18 -24.92
N GLU A 446 10.02 23.14 -24.26
CA GLU A 446 11.25 22.53 -24.77
C GLU A 446 11.09 21.03 -25.03
N HIS A 447 10.31 20.33 -24.19
CA HIS A 447 9.98 18.91 -24.35
C HIS A 447 8.98 18.65 -25.49
N ALA A 448 8.07 19.59 -25.74
CA ALA A 448 7.21 19.56 -26.93
C ALA A 448 8.01 19.79 -28.23
N GLU A 449 9.10 20.54 -28.14
CA GLU A 449 10.01 20.80 -29.25
C GLU A 449 11.06 19.68 -29.46
N THR A 450 11.42 18.90 -28.43
CA THR A 450 12.37 17.80 -28.50
C THR A 450 11.78 16.49 -27.94
N ARG A 451 10.98 15.81 -28.77
CA ARG A 451 10.29 14.59 -28.39
C ARG A 451 11.21 13.41 -28.02
N VAL A 452 12.41 13.34 -28.65
CA VAL A 452 13.41 12.29 -28.42
C VAL A 452 14.71 12.92 -28.00
N ARG A 453 15.20 12.64 -26.78
CA ARG A 453 16.51 13.12 -26.30
C ARG A 453 17.56 12.01 -26.23
N MET A 454 17.15 10.75 -26.38
CA MET A 454 18.07 9.64 -26.46
C MET A 454 18.96 9.81 -27.69
N ARG A 455 20.27 9.71 -27.47
CA ARG A 455 21.25 9.77 -28.56
C ARG A 455 21.38 8.39 -29.20
N LEU A 456 21.22 8.31 -30.51
CA LEU A 456 21.33 7.04 -31.25
C LEU A 456 22.52 7.09 -32.20
N VAL A 457 23.39 6.10 -32.09
CA VAL A 457 24.55 5.87 -32.98
C VAL A 457 24.36 4.52 -33.69
N PRO A 458 23.56 4.48 -34.80
CA PRO A 458 23.17 3.22 -35.44
C PRO A 458 24.36 2.43 -36.01
N GLN A 459 25.43 3.12 -36.41
CA GLN A 459 26.62 2.55 -37.06
C GLN A 459 27.55 1.83 -36.04
N ALA A 460 27.38 2.04 -34.73
CA ALA A 460 28.12 1.34 -33.72
C ALA A 460 27.42 0.00 -33.40
N THR A 461 27.78 -1.05 -34.08
CA THR A 461 27.14 -2.38 -33.99
C THR A 461 27.92 -3.41 -33.20
N GLY A 462 29.20 -3.16 -32.94
CA GLY A 462 30.12 -4.06 -32.23
C GLY A 462 30.74 -3.42 -31.00
N ALA A 463 31.62 -4.14 -30.34
CA ALA A 463 32.40 -3.72 -29.18
C ALA A 463 33.85 -3.35 -29.55
N THR A 464 34.04 -2.70 -30.71
CA THR A 464 35.35 -2.32 -31.25
C THR A 464 35.82 -0.96 -30.73
N ALA A 465 37.12 -0.68 -30.82
CA ALA A 465 37.67 0.63 -30.52
C ALA A 465 37.12 1.71 -31.44
N ASP A 466 36.92 1.40 -32.72
CA ASP A 466 36.36 2.31 -33.72
C ASP A 466 34.89 2.65 -33.40
N ASP A 467 34.12 1.69 -32.89
CA ASP A 467 32.74 1.95 -32.44
C ASP A 467 32.73 2.83 -31.19
N ALA A 468 33.68 2.64 -30.27
CA ALA A 468 33.81 3.48 -29.08
C ALA A 468 34.20 4.92 -29.46
N GLU A 469 35.12 5.11 -30.41
CA GLU A 469 35.48 6.44 -30.92
C GLU A 469 34.31 7.11 -31.63
N ARG A 470 33.54 6.38 -32.42
CA ARG A 470 32.34 6.86 -33.09
C ARG A 470 31.27 7.32 -32.10
N VAL A 471 31.01 6.53 -31.06
CA VAL A 471 30.11 6.87 -29.97
C VAL A 471 30.61 8.13 -29.25
N ALA A 472 31.89 8.18 -28.88
CA ALA A 472 32.47 9.35 -28.21
C ALA A 472 32.30 10.62 -29.03
N HIS A 473 32.62 10.56 -30.33
CA HIS A 473 32.52 11.69 -31.22
C HIS A 473 31.07 12.20 -31.42
N GLN A 474 30.12 11.29 -31.67
CA GLN A 474 28.73 11.67 -31.96
C GLN A 474 27.94 12.05 -30.68
N THR A 475 28.34 11.58 -29.51
CA THR A 475 27.61 11.82 -28.27
C THR A 475 28.30 12.80 -27.34
N GLY A 476 29.56 13.18 -27.59
CA GLY A 476 30.36 14.03 -26.72
C GLY A 476 30.79 13.35 -25.42
N LEU A 477 30.66 12.02 -25.32
CA LEU A 477 31.10 11.24 -24.14
C LEU A 477 32.63 11.08 -24.12
N GLY A 478 33.19 11.02 -22.92
CA GLY A 478 34.58 10.63 -22.75
C GLY A 478 34.82 9.19 -23.24
N HIS A 479 36.02 8.90 -23.77
CA HIS A 479 36.37 7.61 -24.42
C HIS A 479 36.11 6.40 -23.49
N GLY A 480 36.39 6.51 -22.18
CA GLY A 480 36.15 5.43 -21.23
C GLY A 480 34.68 5.07 -21.09
N THR A 481 33.79 6.09 -21.04
CA THR A 481 32.33 5.88 -21.01
C THR A 481 31.82 5.32 -22.32
N ALA A 482 32.29 5.83 -23.45
CA ALA A 482 31.93 5.33 -24.77
C ALA A 482 32.36 3.86 -24.97
N SER A 483 33.53 3.47 -24.48
CA SER A 483 34.00 2.07 -24.48
C SER A 483 33.05 1.17 -23.65
N ARG A 484 32.64 1.60 -22.47
CA ARG A 484 31.68 0.86 -21.64
C ARG A 484 30.29 0.74 -22.31
N VAL A 485 29.85 1.80 -23.04
CA VAL A 485 28.60 1.76 -23.82
C VAL A 485 28.67 0.66 -24.88
N VAL A 486 29.71 0.62 -25.71
CA VAL A 486 29.82 -0.40 -26.79
C VAL A 486 30.05 -1.81 -26.28
N GLN A 487 30.69 -1.96 -25.10
CA GLN A 487 30.90 -3.25 -24.42
C GLN A 487 29.65 -3.78 -23.73
N GLY A 488 28.58 -2.95 -23.58
CA GLY A 488 27.35 -3.36 -22.90
C GLY A 488 27.36 -3.25 -21.38
N ALA A 489 28.42 -2.73 -20.81
CA ALA A 489 28.55 -2.60 -19.35
C ALA A 489 27.55 -1.60 -18.74
N LEU A 490 26.90 -0.78 -19.57
CA LEU A 490 25.94 0.24 -19.16
C LEU A 490 24.51 -0.02 -19.69
N ASP A 491 24.26 -1.23 -20.22
CA ASP A 491 22.99 -1.53 -20.88
C ASP A 491 21.80 -1.54 -19.94
N THR A 492 20.74 -0.96 -20.45
CA THR A 492 19.36 -1.06 -19.93
C THR A 492 18.48 -1.82 -20.93
N ALA A 493 17.18 -1.80 -20.77
CA ALA A 493 16.26 -2.50 -21.67
C ALA A 493 16.39 -2.04 -23.14
N VAL A 494 16.51 -0.75 -23.41
CA VAL A 494 16.47 -0.17 -24.77
C VAL A 494 17.68 0.69 -25.15
N ALA A 495 18.60 0.95 -24.22
CA ALA A 495 19.76 1.81 -24.44
C ALA A 495 20.84 1.51 -23.39
N ALA A 496 22.00 2.14 -23.47
CA ALA A 496 22.95 2.25 -22.39
C ALA A 496 22.66 3.53 -21.57
N CYS A 497 22.75 3.46 -20.24
CA CYS A 497 22.62 4.61 -19.35
C CYS A 497 24.00 5.12 -18.93
N THR A 498 24.36 6.34 -19.30
CA THR A 498 25.69 6.92 -19.03
C THR A 498 25.82 7.49 -17.62
N ASP A 499 24.71 7.80 -16.97
CA ASP A 499 24.67 8.28 -15.59
C ASP A 499 23.38 7.81 -14.90
N PHE A 500 23.47 6.68 -14.22
CA PHE A 500 22.34 6.10 -13.50
C PHE A 500 22.05 6.80 -12.16
N GLU A 501 23.10 7.36 -11.55
CA GLU A 501 23.00 7.99 -10.23
C GLU A 501 22.33 9.37 -10.28
N HIS A 502 22.40 10.06 -11.44
CA HIS A 502 21.84 11.39 -11.63
C HIS A 502 20.83 11.40 -12.78
N SER A 503 19.64 10.91 -12.51
CA SER A 503 18.55 10.92 -13.49
C SER A 503 17.91 12.30 -13.58
N PRO A 504 17.69 12.86 -14.79
CA PRO A 504 16.98 14.14 -14.94
C PRO A 504 15.51 14.06 -14.53
N PHE A 505 14.97 12.85 -14.35
CA PHE A 505 13.59 12.60 -13.95
C PHE A 505 13.43 12.22 -12.47
N THR A 506 14.53 12.07 -11.74
CA THR A 506 14.52 11.73 -10.31
C THR A 506 15.25 12.84 -9.56
N PRO A 507 14.57 13.66 -8.75
CA PRO A 507 15.17 14.84 -8.10
C PRO A 507 16.35 14.54 -7.18
N SER A 508 16.46 13.31 -6.69
CA SER A 508 17.59 12.87 -5.86
C SER A 508 17.71 11.35 -5.85
N GLY A 509 18.93 10.84 -6.05
CA GLY A 509 19.25 9.41 -6.02
C GLY A 509 19.19 8.72 -7.38
N PRO A 510 19.43 7.42 -7.42
CA PRO A 510 19.53 6.65 -8.66
C PRO A 510 18.22 6.63 -9.44
N CYS A 511 18.33 6.39 -10.75
CA CYS A 511 17.22 6.37 -11.68
C CYS A 511 16.15 5.34 -11.28
N ALA A 512 14.93 5.81 -10.99
CA ALA A 512 13.80 4.98 -10.57
C ALA A 512 12.57 5.12 -11.48
N VAL A 513 12.78 5.57 -12.72
CA VAL A 513 11.69 5.81 -13.68
C VAL A 513 11.48 4.64 -14.64
N SER A 514 10.34 4.65 -15.33
CA SER A 514 10.04 3.66 -16.37
C SER A 514 11.10 3.67 -17.47
N PHE A 515 11.48 2.49 -17.96
CA PHE A 515 12.41 2.33 -19.09
C PHE A 515 11.95 3.06 -20.37
N LEU A 516 10.64 3.31 -20.51
CA LEU A 516 10.09 4.09 -21.63
C LEU A 516 10.53 5.55 -21.60
N LEU A 517 10.91 6.08 -20.45
CA LEU A 517 11.48 7.42 -20.33
C LEU A 517 12.95 7.50 -20.78
N CYS A 518 13.63 6.37 -20.97
CA CYS A 518 14.95 6.37 -21.57
C CYS A 518 14.97 7.00 -22.98
N LEU A 519 13.85 6.92 -23.72
CA LEU A 519 13.70 7.58 -25.03
C LEU A 519 13.78 9.10 -24.95
N ALA A 520 13.37 9.68 -23.82
CA ALA A 520 13.42 11.11 -23.55
C ALA A 520 14.61 11.52 -22.66
N CYS A 521 15.49 10.58 -22.31
CA CYS A 521 16.58 10.80 -21.36
C CYS A 521 17.88 11.21 -22.07
N PRO A 522 18.52 12.33 -21.69
CA PRO A 522 19.82 12.71 -22.25
C PRO A 522 20.97 11.78 -21.83
N ASN A 523 20.79 11.01 -20.72
CA ASN A 523 21.77 10.02 -20.28
C ASN A 523 21.68 8.70 -21.06
N ALA A 524 20.64 8.52 -21.88
CA ALA A 524 20.45 7.32 -22.68
C ALA A 524 21.19 7.43 -24.00
N VAL A 525 21.97 6.40 -24.31
CA VAL A 525 22.70 6.25 -25.57
C VAL A 525 22.38 4.88 -26.16
N ALA A 526 21.67 4.88 -27.29
CA ALA A 526 21.44 3.65 -28.05
C ALA A 526 22.48 3.48 -29.16
N THR A 527 22.81 2.27 -29.46
CA THR A 527 23.71 1.88 -30.55
C THR A 527 23.01 0.90 -31.49
N GLY A 528 23.62 0.50 -32.58
CA GLY A 528 23.02 -0.41 -33.55
C GLY A 528 22.52 -1.74 -32.93
N ARG A 529 23.18 -2.23 -31.90
CA ARG A 529 22.74 -3.44 -31.19
C ARG A 529 21.48 -3.30 -30.36
N HIS A 530 21.07 -2.06 -30.01
CA HIS A 530 19.82 -1.79 -29.31
C HIS A 530 18.61 -1.66 -30.27
N LEU A 531 18.87 -1.42 -31.54
CA LEU A 531 17.82 -1.22 -32.56
C LEU A 531 16.83 -2.39 -32.66
N PRO A 532 17.22 -3.68 -32.62
CA PRO A 532 16.26 -4.77 -32.64
C PRO A 532 15.22 -4.67 -31.50
N ARG A 533 15.67 -4.37 -30.28
CA ARG A 533 14.78 -4.19 -29.10
C ARG A 533 13.90 -2.97 -29.22
N ILE A 534 14.39 -1.85 -29.76
CA ILE A 534 13.62 -0.62 -29.99
C ILE A 534 12.52 -0.85 -31.05
N VAL A 535 12.86 -1.57 -32.14
CA VAL A 535 11.88 -1.91 -33.18
C VAL A 535 10.81 -2.87 -32.65
N TYR A 536 11.20 -3.82 -31.80
CA TYR A 536 10.25 -4.72 -31.14
C TYR A 536 9.34 -3.98 -30.15
N LEU A 537 9.89 -3.06 -29.36
CA LEU A 537 9.12 -2.20 -28.47
C LEU A 537 8.06 -1.39 -29.23
N HIS A 538 8.40 -0.85 -30.40
CA HIS A 538 7.43 -0.16 -31.26
C HIS A 538 6.27 -1.09 -31.64
N GLN A 539 6.57 -2.31 -32.08
CA GLN A 539 5.57 -3.29 -32.45
C GLN A 539 4.70 -3.73 -31.25
N ALA A 540 5.31 -3.93 -30.08
CA ALA A 540 4.59 -4.30 -28.86
C ALA A 540 3.62 -3.19 -28.43
N LEU A 541 4.04 -1.92 -28.52
CA LEU A 541 3.18 -0.77 -28.25
C LEU A 541 2.06 -0.62 -29.28
N ASP A 542 2.31 -0.90 -30.57
CA ASP A 542 1.25 -0.95 -31.60
C ASP A 542 0.20 -2.00 -31.28
N THR A 543 0.65 -3.18 -30.82
CA THR A 543 -0.26 -4.27 -30.39
C THR A 543 -1.07 -3.85 -29.15
N LEU A 544 -0.40 -3.25 -28.17
CA LEU A 544 -1.03 -2.76 -26.94
C LEU A 544 -2.10 -1.71 -27.23
N ARG A 545 -1.89 -0.83 -28.22
CA ARG A 545 -2.86 0.17 -28.67
C ARG A 545 -4.22 -0.44 -29.04
N SER A 546 -4.21 -1.65 -29.59
CA SER A 546 -5.45 -2.34 -29.97
C SER A 546 -6.17 -2.99 -28.77
N ALA A 547 -5.47 -3.18 -27.65
CA ALA A 547 -5.96 -3.89 -26.48
C ALA A 547 -6.39 -2.96 -25.32
N VAL A 548 -5.96 -1.70 -25.33
CA VAL A 548 -6.21 -0.71 -24.25
C VAL A 548 -7.26 0.30 -24.69
N ASP A 549 -8.13 0.76 -23.79
CA ASP A 549 -9.10 1.80 -24.11
C ASP A 549 -8.43 3.14 -24.46
N THR A 550 -9.13 3.95 -25.27
CA THR A 550 -8.59 5.18 -25.83
C THR A 550 -8.15 6.20 -24.77
N ALA A 551 -8.82 6.28 -23.63
CA ALA A 551 -8.50 7.24 -22.59
C ALA A 551 -7.22 6.84 -21.84
N THR A 552 -7.09 5.56 -21.49
CA THR A 552 -5.88 4.99 -20.89
C THR A 552 -4.71 5.06 -21.87
N TRP A 553 -4.96 4.75 -23.15
CA TRP A 553 -3.92 4.91 -24.18
C TRP A 553 -3.40 6.35 -24.26
N ALA A 554 -4.29 7.33 -24.34
CA ALA A 554 -3.90 8.74 -24.46
C ALA A 554 -3.16 9.26 -23.20
N ALA A 555 -3.55 8.77 -22.03
CA ALA A 555 -2.95 9.22 -20.76
C ALA A 555 -1.57 8.60 -20.47
N ASP A 556 -1.38 7.32 -20.82
CA ASP A 556 -0.26 6.55 -20.28
C ASP A 556 0.73 6.06 -21.35
N TRP A 557 0.32 5.97 -22.62
CA TRP A 557 1.08 5.26 -23.65
C TRP A 557 1.36 6.07 -24.92
N ALA A 558 0.45 6.94 -25.32
CA ALA A 558 0.51 7.62 -26.63
C ALA A 558 1.81 8.40 -26.83
N GLU A 559 2.30 9.07 -25.80
CA GLU A 559 3.53 9.86 -25.86
C GLU A 559 4.76 8.97 -26.05
N HIS A 560 4.84 7.87 -25.30
CA HIS A 560 5.94 6.91 -25.42
C HIS A 560 5.95 6.23 -26.81
N HIS A 561 4.77 5.83 -27.28
CA HIS A 561 4.61 5.27 -28.62
C HIS A 561 5.08 6.29 -29.70
N GLY A 562 4.68 7.56 -29.55
CA GLY A 562 5.11 8.61 -30.47
C GLY A 562 6.63 8.75 -30.53
N ARG A 563 7.31 8.74 -29.37
CA ARG A 563 8.78 8.80 -29.29
C ARG A 563 9.46 7.62 -29.97
N VAL A 564 8.99 6.40 -29.69
CA VAL A 564 9.55 5.20 -30.34
C VAL A 564 9.33 5.22 -31.83
N ALA A 565 8.12 5.60 -32.27
CA ALA A 565 7.77 5.68 -33.69
C ALA A 565 8.61 6.72 -34.42
N ASP A 566 8.86 7.89 -33.83
CA ASP A 566 9.70 8.93 -34.39
C ASP A 566 11.16 8.49 -34.53
N LEU A 567 11.70 7.84 -33.45
CA LEU A 567 13.05 7.30 -33.47
C LEU A 567 13.24 6.21 -34.53
N VAL A 568 12.31 5.25 -34.60
CA VAL A 568 12.35 4.16 -35.59
C VAL A 568 12.22 4.70 -37.01
N ARG A 569 11.33 5.67 -37.27
CA ARG A 569 11.17 6.29 -38.59
C ARG A 569 12.37 7.10 -39.04
N ALA A 570 12.99 7.84 -38.13
CA ALA A 570 14.14 8.69 -38.44
C ALA A 570 15.40 7.89 -38.78
N HIS A 571 15.54 6.67 -38.23
CA HIS A 571 16.80 5.92 -38.30
C HIS A 571 16.70 4.55 -39.00
N THR A 572 15.52 4.12 -39.44
CA THR A 572 15.34 2.84 -40.13
C THR A 572 14.33 2.90 -41.26
N THR A 573 14.61 2.20 -42.33
CA THR A 573 13.68 1.89 -43.43
C THR A 573 12.83 0.66 -43.06
N GLU A 574 11.75 0.39 -43.81
CA GLU A 574 10.90 -0.79 -43.59
C GLU A 574 11.67 -2.11 -43.79
N ALA A 575 12.57 -2.16 -44.79
CA ALA A 575 13.40 -3.32 -45.04
C ALA A 575 14.38 -3.57 -43.88
N GLU A 576 14.99 -2.53 -43.32
CA GLU A 576 15.88 -2.64 -42.16
C GLU A 576 15.11 -3.06 -40.91
N ARG A 577 13.90 -2.55 -40.70
CA ARG A 577 13.02 -3.00 -39.59
C ARG A 577 12.71 -4.49 -39.66
N ALA A 578 12.43 -4.99 -40.87
CA ALA A 578 12.22 -6.41 -41.06
C ALA A 578 13.48 -7.24 -40.73
N ALA A 579 14.65 -6.77 -41.17
CA ALA A 579 15.94 -7.40 -40.86
C ALA A 579 16.27 -7.37 -39.35
N LEU A 580 16.02 -6.23 -38.69
CA LEU A 580 16.23 -6.07 -37.26
C LEU A 580 15.31 -6.97 -36.43
N ARG A 581 14.05 -7.17 -36.87
CA ARG A 581 13.13 -8.13 -36.22
C ARG A 581 13.62 -9.57 -36.33
N ALA A 582 14.27 -9.92 -37.43
CA ALA A 582 14.84 -11.26 -37.62
C ALA A 582 16.09 -11.51 -36.74
N GLN A 583 16.78 -10.47 -36.31
CA GLN A 583 17.94 -10.55 -35.41
C GLN A 583 17.54 -10.64 -33.93
N LEU A 584 16.28 -10.40 -33.60
CA LEU A 584 15.79 -10.35 -32.21
C LEU A 584 15.83 -11.74 -31.59
N THR A 585 16.51 -11.86 -30.47
CA THR A 585 16.57 -13.10 -29.68
C THR A 585 15.33 -13.26 -28.78
N ASP A 586 15.05 -14.49 -28.34
CA ASP A 586 13.98 -14.74 -27.37
C ASP A 586 14.25 -14.05 -26.02
N HIS A 587 15.53 -13.90 -25.67
CA HIS A 587 15.93 -13.14 -24.49
C HIS A 587 15.55 -11.64 -24.61
N ASP A 588 15.83 -11.02 -25.76
CA ASP A 588 15.49 -9.60 -26.00
C ASP A 588 13.97 -9.37 -25.96
N ARG A 589 13.19 -10.29 -26.55
CA ARG A 589 11.73 -10.26 -26.49
C ARG A 589 11.24 -10.36 -25.06
N GLY A 590 11.70 -11.39 -24.35
CA GLY A 590 11.33 -11.63 -22.97
C GLY A 590 11.67 -10.46 -22.05
N LEU A 591 12.78 -9.76 -22.28
CA LEU A 591 13.18 -8.57 -21.53
C LEU A 591 12.16 -7.42 -21.73
N ILE A 592 11.81 -7.12 -22.98
CA ILE A 592 10.84 -6.03 -23.29
C ILE A 592 9.44 -6.38 -22.77
N ASP A 593 8.98 -7.62 -23.01
CA ASP A 593 7.67 -8.07 -22.56
C ASP A 593 7.57 -8.02 -21.03
N GLN A 594 8.57 -8.49 -20.31
CA GLN A 594 8.62 -8.42 -18.85
C GLN A 594 8.60 -6.97 -18.32
N MET A 595 9.25 -6.05 -19.01
CA MET A 595 9.27 -4.64 -18.62
C MET A 595 7.94 -3.95 -18.89
N LEU A 596 7.24 -4.33 -19.97
CA LEU A 596 5.90 -3.85 -20.29
C LEU A 596 4.85 -4.42 -19.32
N ASP A 597 4.89 -5.71 -19.01
CA ASP A 597 4.00 -6.37 -18.06
C ASP A 597 4.09 -5.74 -16.67
N ARG A 598 5.30 -5.40 -16.21
CA ARG A 598 5.50 -4.71 -14.92
C ARG A 598 4.84 -3.34 -14.87
N ARG A 599 4.72 -2.65 -16.01
CA ARG A 599 4.05 -1.36 -16.09
C ARG A 599 2.53 -1.50 -16.14
N LEU A 600 2.01 -2.56 -16.74
CA LEU A 600 0.58 -2.85 -16.79
C LEU A 600 0.04 -3.26 -15.41
N ASP A 601 0.88 -3.83 -14.56
CA ASP A 601 0.56 -4.24 -13.19
C ASP A 601 0.64 -3.07 -12.17
N SER A 602 1.19 -1.93 -12.53
CA SER A 602 1.38 -0.76 -11.67
C SER A 602 0.23 0.25 -11.82
#